data_e10a87d10cac42a872e7fff5533a74a0
#
_entry.id   e10a87d10cac42a872e7fff5533a74a0
#
_cell.length_a   1.000
_cell.length_b   1.000
_cell.length_c   1.000
_cell.angle_alpha   90.00
_cell.angle_beta   90.00
_cell.angle_gamma   90.00
#
_symmetry.space_group_name_H-M   'P 1'
#
loop_
_entity.id
_entity.type
_entity.pdbx_description
1 polymer ?
#
loop_
_entity_poly.entity_id
_entity_poly.type
_entity_poly.pdbx_seq_one_letter_code
_entity_poly.pdbx_strand_id
1 'polypeptide(L)'
;MKALSALAKYHGIYDIWLELIKRFQLKWEQRDSLDTFKRIFDNNEGTYTNMLTWVRDCIHRLPSEYGNIILFTTLTGLRPDESIKALSQLKTGSTEYIDYERMILLHYRFPGMFLRVSKKAFVSIINKDILEIGCATPVNIRYSGVRKRLKGLNISMHLYYCRKFFATYLRNKGIEPEIIDLLQGRISDSVFVNHYYRHDVNEIITKRIRPVLDELMKELIL
;
A
#
# COMPACT_ATOMS: atom_id res chain seq x y z
N MET A 1 0.98 19.51 16.54
CA MET A 1 2.30 20.12 16.26
C MET A 1 2.55 20.30 14.75
N LYS A 2 2.47 19.29 13.86
CA LYS A 2 2.65 19.51 12.40
C LYS A 2 1.67 20.54 11.82
N ALA A 3 0.42 20.53 12.27
CA ALA A 3 -0.58 21.51 11.84
C ALA A 3 -0.23 22.95 12.29
N LEU A 4 0.27 23.12 13.50
CA LEU A 4 0.71 24.42 14.00
C LEU A 4 1.94 24.93 13.23
N SER A 5 2.90 24.06 12.91
CA SER A 5 4.03 24.43 12.06
C SER A 5 3.60 24.86 10.65
N ALA A 6 2.62 24.17 10.07
CA ALA A 6 2.07 24.54 8.77
C ALA A 6 1.32 25.87 8.83
N LEU A 7 0.54 26.08 9.88
CA LEU A 7 -0.19 27.33 10.12
C LEU A 7 0.75 28.50 10.31
N ALA A 8 1.81 28.33 11.12
CA ALA A 8 2.82 29.36 11.35
C ALA A 8 3.55 29.76 10.05
N LYS A 9 3.84 28.78 9.18
CA LYS A 9 4.41 29.03 7.84
C LYS A 9 3.44 29.80 6.97
N TYR A 10 2.17 29.42 6.96
CA TYR A 10 1.13 30.09 6.19
C TYR A 10 0.96 31.57 6.58
N HIS A 11 1.03 31.87 7.89
CA HIS A 11 0.92 33.22 8.41
C HIS A 11 2.25 34.01 8.42
N GLY A 12 3.36 33.45 7.92
CA GLY A 12 4.66 34.12 7.90
C GLY A 12 5.31 34.34 9.28
N ILE A 13 4.82 33.65 10.31
CA ILE A 13 5.31 33.75 11.71
C ILE A 13 6.09 32.51 12.14
N TYR A 14 6.72 31.82 11.16
CA TYR A 14 7.39 30.55 11.43
C TYR A 14 8.59 30.68 12.37
N ASP A 15 9.29 31.81 12.32
CA ASP A 15 10.42 32.10 13.22
C ASP A 15 9.97 32.25 14.69
N ILE A 16 8.86 32.92 14.92
CA ILE A 16 8.24 33.00 16.25
C ILE A 16 7.87 31.60 16.75
N TRP A 17 7.34 30.76 15.85
CA TRP A 17 7.03 29.38 16.18
C TRP A 17 8.28 28.58 16.57
N LEU A 18 9.42 28.76 15.89
CA LEU A 18 10.69 28.13 16.25
C LEU A 18 11.21 28.58 17.61
N GLU A 19 11.08 29.89 17.94
CA GLU A 19 11.41 30.41 19.26
C GLU A 19 10.55 29.79 20.36
N LEU A 20 9.24 29.65 20.14
CA LEU A 20 8.34 29.01 21.08
C LEU A 20 8.71 27.53 21.30
N ILE A 21 9.04 26.80 20.24
CA ILE A 21 9.53 25.43 20.32
C ILE A 21 10.77 25.37 21.23
N LYS A 22 11.73 26.25 21.02
CA LYS A 22 12.97 26.32 21.80
C LYS A 22 12.72 26.71 23.25
N ARG A 23 11.93 27.76 23.47
CA ARG A 23 11.61 28.32 24.80
C ARG A 23 10.87 27.30 25.67
N PHE A 24 9.90 26.62 25.13
CA PHE A 24 9.08 25.65 25.85
C PHE A 24 9.61 24.19 25.70
N GLN A 25 10.78 24.01 25.07
CA GLN A 25 11.39 22.68 24.83
C GLN A 25 10.40 21.68 24.22
N LEU A 26 9.54 22.16 23.32
CA LEU A 26 8.52 21.32 22.71
C LEU A 26 9.19 20.26 21.86
N LYS A 27 9.07 19.00 22.27
CA LYS A 27 9.56 17.85 21.52
C LYS A 27 8.41 17.19 20.78
N TRP A 28 8.63 16.84 19.51
CA TRP A 28 7.76 15.91 18.83
C TRP A 28 8.11 14.52 19.33
N GLU A 29 7.10 13.70 19.61
CA GLU A 29 7.33 12.27 19.72
C GLU A 29 7.92 11.78 18.40
N GLN A 30 9.21 11.73 18.29
CA GLN A 30 9.87 10.85 17.36
C GLN A 30 9.64 9.45 17.94
N ARG A 31 9.06 8.57 17.15
CA ARG A 31 8.98 7.17 17.55
C ARG A 31 10.39 6.71 17.84
N ASP A 32 10.65 6.42 19.10
CA ASP A 32 11.93 5.90 19.54
C ASP A 32 12.13 4.51 18.89
N SER A 33 13.37 4.17 18.61
CA SER A 33 13.74 2.82 18.18
C SER A 33 13.26 1.76 19.17
N LEU A 34 13.27 2.08 20.49
CA LEU A 34 12.75 1.22 21.53
C LEU A 34 11.23 1.00 21.43
N ASP A 35 10.46 2.03 21.13
CA ASP A 35 9.00 1.92 20.92
C ASP A 35 8.71 1.08 19.68
N THR A 36 9.54 1.24 18.65
CA THR A 36 9.42 0.43 17.43
C THR A 36 9.77 -1.02 17.72
N PHE A 37 10.84 -1.27 18.47
CA PHE A 37 11.24 -2.61 18.91
C PHE A 37 10.14 -3.28 19.75
N LYS A 38 9.65 -2.60 20.80
CA LYS A 38 8.56 -3.12 21.64
C LYS A 38 7.34 -3.49 20.82
N ARG A 39 6.92 -2.61 19.90
CA ARG A 39 5.77 -2.87 19.02
C ARG A 39 5.97 -4.10 18.13
N ILE A 40 7.19 -4.33 17.64
CA ILE A 40 7.51 -5.51 16.83
C ILE A 40 7.57 -6.76 17.71
N PHE A 41 8.17 -6.64 18.88
CA PHE A 41 8.42 -7.76 19.79
C PHE A 41 7.14 -8.19 20.53
N ASP A 42 6.37 -7.24 21.03
CA ASP A 42 5.12 -7.51 21.79
C ASP A 42 3.95 -7.90 20.88
N ASN A 43 4.14 -7.87 19.56
CA ASN A 43 3.19 -8.32 18.54
C ASN A 43 1.77 -7.72 18.68
N ASN A 44 1.66 -6.54 19.32
CA ASN A 44 0.38 -5.92 19.72
C ASN A 44 -0.44 -5.34 18.56
N GLU A 45 0.14 -5.23 17.34
CA GLU A 45 -0.54 -4.61 16.19
C GLU A 45 -1.04 -5.61 15.12
N GLY A 46 -1.43 -6.79 15.54
CA GLY A 46 -1.97 -7.83 14.64
C GLY A 46 -0.88 -8.76 14.11
N THR A 47 -0.98 -10.01 14.46
CA THR A 47 -0.16 -11.09 13.95
C THR A 47 -0.44 -11.31 12.47
N TYR A 48 0.44 -12.03 11.78
CA TYR A 48 0.20 -12.49 10.40
C TYR A 48 -1.16 -13.17 10.26
N THR A 49 -1.49 -14.07 11.20
CA THR A 49 -2.77 -14.79 11.24
C THR A 49 -3.96 -13.85 11.37
N ASN A 50 -3.88 -12.86 12.27
CA ASN A 50 -4.96 -11.88 12.45
C ASN A 50 -5.19 -11.04 11.19
N MET A 51 -4.11 -10.64 10.50
CA MET A 51 -4.22 -9.91 9.23
C MET A 51 -4.84 -10.77 8.15
N LEU A 52 -4.43 -12.04 8.01
CA LEU A 52 -4.98 -12.98 7.04
C LEU A 52 -6.47 -13.23 7.30
N THR A 53 -6.83 -13.56 8.54
CA THR A 53 -8.23 -13.78 8.93
C THR A 53 -9.08 -12.55 8.60
N TRP A 54 -8.61 -11.35 8.95
CA TRP A 54 -9.33 -10.12 8.65
C TRP A 54 -9.53 -9.90 7.14
N VAL A 55 -8.50 -10.14 6.33
CA VAL A 55 -8.59 -9.99 4.87
C VAL A 55 -9.57 -11.00 4.29
N ARG A 56 -9.50 -12.28 4.70
CA ARG A 56 -10.43 -13.33 4.29
C ARG A 56 -11.87 -13.00 4.68
N ASP A 57 -12.10 -12.62 5.93
CA ASP A 57 -13.42 -12.19 6.40
C ASP A 57 -14.00 -11.07 5.54
N CYS A 58 -13.17 -10.09 5.18
CA CYS A 58 -13.60 -9.00 4.31
C CYS A 58 -13.97 -9.51 2.90
N ILE A 59 -13.16 -10.39 2.31
CA ILE A 59 -13.39 -10.91 0.96
C ILE A 59 -14.68 -11.74 0.92
N HIS A 60 -14.91 -12.60 1.91
CA HIS A 60 -16.04 -13.54 1.89
C HIS A 60 -17.36 -12.94 2.40
N ARG A 61 -17.31 -11.97 3.30
CA ARG A 61 -18.51 -11.40 3.94
C ARG A 61 -19.02 -10.12 3.29
N LEU A 62 -18.16 -9.41 2.55
CA LEU A 62 -18.58 -8.25 1.78
C LEU A 62 -19.25 -8.68 0.48
N PRO A 63 -20.19 -7.87 -0.05
CA PRO A 63 -20.63 -8.03 -1.43
C PRO A 63 -19.42 -8.07 -2.38
N SER A 64 -19.49 -8.87 -3.43
CA SER A 64 -18.36 -9.20 -4.32
C SER A 64 -17.61 -7.96 -4.83
N GLU A 65 -18.33 -6.91 -5.20
CA GLU A 65 -17.73 -5.66 -5.66
C GLU A 65 -16.84 -4.99 -4.62
N TYR A 66 -17.17 -5.11 -3.32
CA TYR A 66 -16.37 -4.57 -2.21
C TYR A 66 -15.26 -5.55 -1.80
N GLY A 67 -15.56 -6.85 -1.82
CA GLY A 67 -14.58 -7.91 -1.59
C GLY A 67 -13.45 -7.85 -2.61
N ASN A 68 -13.76 -7.64 -3.88
CA ASN A 68 -12.79 -7.47 -4.96
C ASN A 68 -11.84 -6.28 -4.73
N ILE A 69 -12.33 -5.17 -4.13
CA ILE A 69 -11.45 -4.05 -3.78
C ILE A 69 -10.44 -4.46 -2.70
N ILE A 70 -10.88 -5.18 -1.68
CA ILE A 70 -9.99 -5.68 -0.63
C ILE A 70 -8.96 -6.66 -1.21
N LEU A 71 -9.42 -7.60 -2.02
CA LEU A 71 -8.58 -8.58 -2.70
C LEU A 71 -7.55 -7.90 -3.60
N PHE A 72 -7.97 -7.01 -4.50
CA PHE A 72 -7.09 -6.24 -5.36
C PHE A 72 -6.08 -5.40 -4.56
N THR A 73 -6.53 -4.72 -3.50
CA THR A 73 -5.66 -3.92 -2.64
C THR A 73 -4.61 -4.79 -1.95
N THR A 74 -4.99 -5.99 -1.52
CA THR A 74 -4.09 -6.94 -0.86
C THR A 74 -3.07 -7.51 -1.84
N LEU A 75 -3.50 -7.91 -3.04
CA LEU A 75 -2.63 -8.50 -4.06
C LEU A 75 -1.66 -7.52 -4.71
N THR A 76 -2.01 -6.24 -4.75
CA THR A 76 -1.14 -5.18 -5.32
C THR A 76 -0.30 -4.45 -4.28
N GLY A 77 -0.60 -4.60 -2.99
CA GLY A 77 0.08 -3.89 -1.92
C GLY A 77 -0.11 -2.36 -1.94
N LEU A 78 -1.03 -1.85 -2.75
CA LEU A 78 -1.34 -0.43 -2.87
C LEU A 78 -2.00 0.11 -1.59
N ARG A 79 -1.94 1.42 -1.40
CA ARG A 79 -2.79 2.08 -0.40
C ARG A 79 -4.24 2.10 -0.90
N PRO A 80 -5.22 2.11 0.00
CA PRO A 80 -6.64 2.04 -0.40
C PRO A 80 -7.05 3.09 -1.45
N ASP A 81 -6.63 4.35 -1.29
CA ASP A 81 -6.92 5.39 -2.29
C ASP A 81 -6.22 5.14 -3.64
N GLU A 82 -5.01 4.57 -3.61
CA GLU A 82 -4.25 4.20 -4.80
C GLU A 82 -4.92 3.03 -5.52
N SER A 83 -5.46 2.06 -4.78
CA SER A 83 -6.21 0.93 -5.34
C SER A 83 -7.47 1.39 -6.08
N ILE A 84 -8.26 2.29 -5.49
CA ILE A 84 -9.45 2.85 -6.16
C ILE A 84 -9.08 3.57 -7.45
N LYS A 85 -7.98 4.34 -7.44
CA LYS A 85 -7.48 5.02 -8.63
C LYS A 85 -7.00 4.02 -9.69
N ALA A 86 -6.31 2.96 -9.27
CA ALA A 86 -5.85 1.90 -10.16
C ALA A 86 -7.03 1.18 -10.82
N LEU A 87 -8.05 0.81 -10.05
CA LEU A 87 -9.28 0.22 -10.55
C LEU A 87 -10.01 1.14 -11.53
N SER A 88 -10.03 2.46 -11.26
CA SER A 88 -10.58 3.44 -12.19
C SER A 88 -9.80 3.49 -13.51
N GLN A 89 -8.46 3.45 -13.46
CA GLN A 89 -7.61 3.43 -14.67
C GLN A 89 -7.78 2.15 -15.48
N LEU A 90 -7.93 1.00 -14.87
CA LEU A 90 -8.21 -0.25 -15.57
C LEU A 90 -9.50 -0.17 -16.39
N LYS A 91 -10.50 0.56 -15.90
CA LYS A 91 -11.80 0.75 -16.59
C LYS A 91 -11.74 1.76 -17.72
N THR A 92 -10.87 2.75 -17.69
CA THR A 92 -10.74 3.73 -18.78
C THR A 92 -10.14 3.10 -20.04
N GLY A 93 -9.60 1.86 -19.94
CA GLY A 93 -9.00 1.15 -21.06
C GLY A 93 -7.74 1.82 -21.60
N SER A 94 -7.09 2.67 -20.81
CA SER A 94 -5.85 3.33 -21.22
C SER A 94 -4.78 2.28 -21.51
N THR A 95 -4.42 2.13 -22.78
CA THR A 95 -3.38 1.21 -23.25
C THR A 95 -2.01 1.54 -22.67
N GLU A 96 -1.81 2.78 -22.21
CA GLU A 96 -0.56 3.23 -21.58
C GLU A 96 -0.42 2.82 -20.12
N TYR A 97 -1.53 2.38 -19.48
CA TYR A 97 -1.53 2.05 -18.06
C TYR A 97 -1.06 0.63 -17.78
N ILE A 98 -1.19 -0.28 -18.74
CA ILE A 98 -0.85 -1.70 -18.59
C ILE A 98 0.28 -2.06 -19.53
N ASP A 99 1.34 -2.61 -19.00
CA ASP A 99 2.32 -3.37 -19.76
C ASP A 99 1.86 -4.83 -19.79
N TYR A 100 1.22 -5.24 -20.88
CA TYR A 100 0.67 -6.59 -21.04
C TYR A 100 1.74 -7.66 -21.17
N GLU A 101 2.92 -7.33 -21.68
CA GLU A 101 4.03 -8.27 -21.80
C GLU A 101 4.56 -8.64 -20.41
N ARG A 102 4.76 -7.62 -19.59
CA ARG A 102 5.28 -7.78 -18.23
C ARG A 102 4.20 -7.94 -17.17
N MET A 103 2.95 -7.79 -17.54
CA MET A 103 1.80 -7.77 -16.62
C MET A 103 2.05 -6.82 -15.43
N ILE A 104 2.27 -5.55 -15.75
CA ILE A 104 2.57 -4.47 -14.78
C ILE A 104 1.60 -3.32 -14.99
N LEU A 105 1.08 -2.78 -13.90
CA LEU A 105 0.39 -1.50 -13.90
C LEU A 105 1.42 -0.37 -13.76
N LEU A 106 1.43 0.57 -14.70
CA LEU A 106 2.42 1.64 -14.82
C LEU A 106 1.92 2.93 -14.16
N HIS A 107 1.84 2.94 -12.84
CA HIS A 107 1.34 4.07 -12.06
C HIS A 107 2.13 5.36 -12.28
N TYR A 108 3.46 5.25 -12.50
CA TYR A 108 4.33 6.40 -12.70
C TYR A 108 3.99 7.21 -13.96
N ARG A 109 3.27 6.64 -14.92
CA ARG A 109 2.79 7.37 -16.11
C ARG A 109 1.63 8.33 -15.80
N PHE A 110 1.03 8.19 -14.61
CA PHE A 110 -0.07 9.03 -14.14
C PHE A 110 0.31 9.75 -12.84
N PRO A 111 1.31 10.65 -12.88
CA PRO A 111 1.93 11.22 -11.68
C PRO A 111 0.93 12.01 -10.82
N GLY A 112 -0.01 12.74 -11.41
CA GLY A 112 -1.05 13.47 -10.67
C GLY A 112 -1.94 12.58 -9.81
N MET A 113 -2.06 11.30 -10.15
CA MET A 113 -2.85 10.32 -9.39
C MET A 113 -2.02 9.57 -8.35
N PHE A 114 -0.79 9.18 -8.71
CA PHE A 114 -0.03 8.20 -7.94
C PHE A 114 1.27 8.71 -7.31
N LEU A 115 1.81 9.85 -7.79
CA LEU A 115 3.07 10.40 -7.29
C LEU A 115 2.85 11.64 -6.43
N ARG A 116 2.32 11.45 -5.23
CA ARG A 116 2.15 12.53 -4.24
C ARG A 116 3.49 12.83 -3.55
N VAL A 117 3.65 14.03 -2.97
CA VAL A 117 4.90 14.49 -2.34
C VAL A 117 5.49 13.46 -1.37
N SER A 118 4.67 12.92 -0.46
CA SER A 118 5.13 11.99 0.58
C SER A 118 4.67 10.53 0.39
N LYS A 119 3.86 10.27 -0.65
CA LYS A 119 3.27 8.94 -0.88
C LYS A 119 3.27 8.67 -2.37
N LYS A 120 4.06 7.71 -2.78
CA LYS A 120 4.23 7.34 -4.18
C LYS A 120 3.80 5.91 -4.39
N ALA A 121 3.29 5.61 -5.58
CA ALA A 121 3.15 4.27 -6.12
C ALA A 121 3.69 4.32 -7.55
N PHE A 122 4.67 3.47 -7.87
CA PHE A 122 5.33 3.51 -9.17
C PHE A 122 4.77 2.45 -10.10
N VAL A 123 4.69 1.22 -9.62
CA VAL A 123 4.20 0.06 -10.38
C VAL A 123 3.46 -0.88 -9.44
N SER A 124 2.59 -1.72 -10.02
CA SER A 124 2.08 -2.94 -9.39
C SER A 124 2.23 -4.11 -10.35
N ILE A 125 2.73 -5.23 -9.84
CA ILE A 125 2.80 -6.48 -10.59
C ILE A 125 1.44 -7.17 -10.46
N ILE A 126 0.92 -7.64 -11.57
CA ILE A 126 -0.36 -8.34 -11.64
C ILE A 126 -0.21 -9.65 -12.40
N ASN A 127 -1.21 -10.51 -12.30
CA ASN A 127 -1.44 -11.65 -13.17
C ASN A 127 -2.80 -11.47 -13.88
N LYS A 128 -3.20 -12.44 -14.68
CA LYS A 128 -4.49 -12.39 -15.41
C LYS A 128 -5.68 -12.31 -14.45
N ASP A 129 -5.67 -13.07 -13.37
CA ASP A 129 -6.77 -13.12 -12.41
C ASP A 129 -6.91 -11.77 -11.67
N ILE A 130 -5.79 -11.14 -11.28
CA ILE A 130 -5.80 -9.80 -10.67
C ILE A 130 -6.35 -8.77 -11.65
N LEU A 131 -5.99 -8.87 -12.93
CA LEU A 131 -6.52 -8.01 -13.98
C LEU A 131 -8.03 -8.21 -14.15
N GLU A 132 -8.50 -9.44 -14.20
CA GLU A 132 -9.92 -9.78 -14.31
C GLU A 132 -10.72 -9.24 -13.11
N ILE A 133 -10.22 -9.43 -11.88
CA ILE A 133 -10.82 -8.86 -10.65
C ILE A 133 -10.90 -7.34 -10.77
N GLY A 134 -9.81 -6.69 -11.22
CA GLY A 134 -9.77 -5.25 -11.41
C GLY A 134 -10.80 -4.78 -12.44
N CYS A 135 -10.90 -5.49 -13.57
CA CYS A 135 -11.88 -5.20 -14.63
C CYS A 135 -13.32 -5.50 -14.21
N ALA A 136 -13.58 -6.49 -13.40
CA ALA A 136 -14.91 -6.81 -12.89
C ALA A 136 -15.41 -5.83 -11.82
N THR A 137 -14.51 -5.13 -11.12
CA THR A 137 -14.86 -4.24 -10.02
C THR A 137 -15.50 -2.94 -10.52
N PRO A 138 -16.69 -2.50 -10.06
CA PRO A 138 -17.34 -1.27 -10.50
C PRO A 138 -16.54 0.00 -10.17
N VAL A 139 -16.57 1.00 -11.09
CA VAL A 139 -15.82 2.27 -10.92
C VAL A 139 -16.39 3.17 -9.82
N ASN A 140 -17.68 3.04 -9.52
CA ASN A 140 -18.40 3.97 -8.65
C ASN A 140 -18.18 3.72 -7.15
N ILE A 141 -17.38 2.71 -6.80
CA ILE A 141 -17.16 2.37 -5.40
C ILE A 141 -16.08 3.28 -4.84
N ARG A 142 -16.47 4.09 -3.85
CA ARG A 142 -15.55 4.91 -3.08
C ARG A 142 -15.14 4.18 -1.80
N TYR A 143 -13.99 4.53 -1.29
CA TYR A 143 -13.48 4.03 -0.01
C TYR A 143 -14.47 4.21 1.17
N SER A 144 -15.25 5.29 1.17
CA SER A 144 -16.31 5.51 2.14
C SER A 144 -17.40 4.43 2.09
N GLY A 145 -17.68 3.88 0.90
CA GLY A 145 -18.61 2.77 0.72
C GLY A 145 -18.09 1.49 1.36
N VAL A 146 -16.82 1.14 1.13
CA VAL A 146 -16.17 -0.01 1.80
C VAL A 146 -16.27 0.14 3.31
N ARG A 147 -15.93 1.31 3.85
CA ARG A 147 -16.01 1.61 5.29
C ARG A 147 -17.43 1.42 5.84
N LYS A 148 -18.45 1.93 5.14
CA LYS A 148 -19.86 1.79 5.56
C LYS A 148 -20.28 0.32 5.61
N ARG A 149 -19.86 -0.49 4.62
CA ARG A 149 -20.20 -1.93 4.59
C ARG A 149 -19.49 -2.70 5.70
N LEU A 150 -18.20 -2.46 5.93
CA LEU A 150 -17.47 -3.07 7.04
C LEU A 150 -18.15 -2.76 8.39
N LYS A 151 -18.53 -1.49 8.61
CA LYS A 151 -19.26 -1.09 9.83
C LYS A 151 -20.59 -1.84 9.97
N GLY A 152 -21.34 -2.00 8.88
CA GLY A 152 -22.62 -2.72 8.88
C GLY A 152 -22.47 -4.21 9.19
N LEU A 153 -21.32 -4.80 8.94
CA LEU A 153 -20.99 -6.19 9.25
C LEU A 153 -20.27 -6.37 10.60
N ASN A 154 -20.12 -5.30 11.38
CA ASN A 154 -19.31 -5.28 12.62
C ASN A 154 -17.86 -5.75 12.40
N ILE A 155 -17.30 -5.51 11.20
CA ILE A 155 -15.89 -5.78 10.91
C ILE A 155 -15.09 -4.52 11.23
N SER A 156 -14.07 -4.67 12.07
CA SER A 156 -13.15 -3.58 12.42
C SER A 156 -12.42 -3.03 11.20
N MET A 157 -12.16 -1.72 11.21
CA MET A 157 -11.60 -1.00 10.06
C MET A 157 -10.07 -1.07 10.04
N HIS A 158 -9.52 -2.14 9.47
CA HIS A 158 -8.08 -2.39 9.40
C HIS A 158 -7.54 -2.45 7.95
N LEU A 159 -7.98 -1.56 7.08
CA LEU A 159 -7.58 -1.56 5.66
C LEU A 159 -6.07 -1.42 5.42
N TYR A 160 -5.33 -0.91 6.38
CA TYR A 160 -3.88 -0.94 6.35
C TYR A 160 -3.31 -2.38 6.46
N TYR A 161 -4.12 -3.36 6.90
CA TYR A 161 -3.74 -4.77 6.91
C TYR A 161 -3.47 -5.30 5.50
N CYS A 162 -4.25 -4.92 4.50
CA CYS A 162 -4.01 -5.33 3.11
C CYS A 162 -2.54 -5.13 2.72
N ARG A 163 -2.03 -3.91 2.96
CA ARG A 163 -0.67 -3.54 2.58
C ARG A 163 0.39 -4.12 3.52
N LYS A 164 0.11 -4.23 4.82
CA LYS A 164 1.00 -4.90 5.78
C LYS A 164 1.10 -6.38 5.46
N PHE A 165 -0.03 -7.03 5.22
CA PHE A 165 -0.12 -8.44 4.88
C PHE A 165 0.66 -8.75 3.60
N PHE A 166 0.45 -7.99 2.53
CA PHE A 166 1.22 -8.11 1.29
C PHE A 166 2.73 -8.08 1.54
N ALA A 167 3.23 -7.06 2.25
CA ALA A 167 4.66 -6.93 2.53
C ALA A 167 5.20 -8.09 3.38
N THR A 168 4.46 -8.49 4.41
CA THR A 168 4.85 -9.60 5.29
C THR A 168 4.83 -10.93 4.53
N TYR A 169 3.82 -11.16 3.70
CA TYR A 169 3.71 -12.35 2.88
C TYR A 169 4.89 -12.50 1.92
N LEU A 170 5.15 -11.45 1.12
CA LEU A 170 6.29 -11.46 0.21
C LEU A 170 7.62 -11.68 0.94
N ARG A 171 7.78 -11.05 2.11
CA ARG A 171 9.00 -11.24 2.92
C ARG A 171 9.15 -12.68 3.40
N ASN A 172 8.06 -13.30 3.86
CA ASN A 172 8.05 -14.70 4.30
C ASN A 172 8.35 -15.68 3.13
N LYS A 173 8.04 -15.29 1.89
CA LYS A 173 8.38 -16.03 0.66
C LYS A 173 9.77 -15.70 0.13
N GLY A 174 10.60 -14.98 0.88
CA GLY A 174 12.00 -14.72 0.56
C GLY A 174 12.23 -13.56 -0.43
N ILE A 175 11.23 -12.70 -0.67
CA ILE A 175 11.42 -11.50 -1.49
C ILE A 175 12.20 -10.47 -0.68
N GLU A 176 13.17 -9.81 -1.32
CA GLU A 176 14.04 -8.82 -0.69
C GLU A 176 13.25 -7.57 -0.26
N PRO A 177 13.60 -6.98 0.90
CA PRO A 177 12.95 -5.76 1.39
C PRO A 177 12.96 -4.62 0.37
N GLU A 178 14.04 -4.47 -0.39
CA GLU A 178 14.21 -3.43 -1.39
C GLU A 178 13.18 -3.55 -2.52
N ILE A 179 12.88 -4.77 -2.95
CA ILE A 179 11.86 -5.05 -3.95
C ILE A 179 10.47 -4.76 -3.38
N ILE A 180 10.20 -5.20 -2.15
CA ILE A 180 8.93 -4.95 -1.48
C ILE A 180 8.72 -3.44 -1.31
N ASP A 181 9.75 -2.71 -0.92
CA ASP A 181 9.69 -1.26 -0.78
C ASP A 181 9.45 -0.56 -2.11
N LEU A 182 10.10 -1.00 -3.19
CA LEU A 182 9.84 -0.50 -4.55
C LEU A 182 8.37 -0.69 -4.94
N LEU A 183 7.82 -1.90 -4.76
CA LEU A 183 6.42 -2.19 -5.05
C LEU A 183 5.46 -1.36 -4.18
N GLN A 184 5.87 -1.05 -2.97
CA GLN A 184 5.12 -0.17 -2.07
C GLN A 184 5.41 1.32 -2.28
N GLY A 185 6.16 1.70 -3.31
CA GLY A 185 6.46 3.09 -3.62
C GLY A 185 7.33 3.78 -2.58
N ARG A 186 8.21 3.01 -1.95
CA ARG A 186 9.26 3.48 -1.06
C ARG A 186 10.59 3.21 -1.73
N ILE A 187 11.27 4.25 -2.17
CA ILE A 187 12.63 4.12 -2.67
C ILE A 187 13.53 4.61 -1.55
N SER A 188 14.44 3.74 -1.13
CA SER A 188 15.45 4.10 -0.13
C SER A 188 16.43 5.10 -0.72
N ASP A 189 16.81 6.10 0.08
CA ASP A 189 17.91 7.02 -0.25
C ASP A 189 19.30 6.36 -0.07
N SER A 190 19.33 5.05 0.15
CA SER A 190 20.57 4.27 0.28
C SER A 190 21.41 4.36 -1.00
N VAL A 191 22.70 4.62 -0.84
CA VAL A 191 23.69 4.61 -1.93
C VAL A 191 23.69 3.26 -2.64
N PHE A 192 23.51 2.15 -1.91
CA PHE A 192 23.43 0.82 -2.48
C PHE A 192 22.27 0.68 -3.47
N VAL A 193 21.05 1.08 -3.07
CA VAL A 193 19.88 1.00 -3.94
C VAL A 193 20.01 1.91 -5.15
N ASN A 194 20.53 3.11 -4.98
CA ASN A 194 20.64 4.09 -6.05
C ASN A 194 21.72 3.74 -7.08
N HIS A 195 22.85 3.18 -6.66
CA HIS A 195 24.01 3.03 -7.51
C HIS A 195 24.38 1.57 -7.82
N TYR A 196 24.16 0.64 -6.92
CA TYR A 196 24.65 -0.74 -7.04
C TYR A 196 23.54 -1.77 -7.26
N TYR A 197 22.30 -1.46 -6.88
CA TYR A 197 21.19 -2.39 -7.02
C TYR A 197 20.71 -2.43 -8.49
N ARG A 198 21.24 -3.41 -9.24
CA ARG A 198 20.92 -3.62 -10.66
C ARG A 198 20.49 -5.08 -10.85
N HIS A 199 19.21 -5.29 -10.91
CA HIS A 199 18.63 -6.61 -11.14
C HIS A 199 17.94 -6.68 -12.50
N ASP A 200 17.88 -7.88 -13.07
CA ASP A 200 16.96 -8.13 -14.17
C ASP A 200 15.51 -8.12 -13.62
N VAL A 201 14.87 -7.00 -13.85
CA VAL A 201 13.49 -6.76 -13.38
C VAL A 201 12.53 -7.79 -13.96
N ASN A 202 12.72 -8.24 -15.21
CA ASN A 202 11.86 -9.24 -15.85
C ASN A 202 12.01 -10.59 -15.17
N GLU A 203 13.24 -10.98 -14.86
CA GLU A 203 13.50 -12.22 -14.14
C GLU A 203 12.87 -12.23 -12.75
N ILE A 204 13.03 -11.14 -11.99
CA ILE A 204 12.41 -10.99 -10.66
C ILE A 204 10.89 -11.10 -10.75
N ILE A 205 10.28 -10.40 -11.69
CA ILE A 205 8.82 -10.42 -11.86
C ILE A 205 8.35 -11.82 -12.19
N THR A 206 8.94 -12.45 -13.21
CA THR A 206 8.44 -13.71 -13.75
C THR A 206 8.76 -14.91 -12.88
N LYS A 207 9.99 -15.00 -12.37
CA LYS A 207 10.45 -16.19 -11.63
C LYS A 207 10.20 -16.12 -10.13
N ARG A 208 10.06 -14.89 -9.58
CA ARG A 208 9.99 -14.74 -8.13
C ARG A 208 8.65 -14.17 -7.65
N ILE A 209 8.20 -13.05 -8.22
CA ILE A 209 7.03 -12.34 -7.66
C ILE A 209 5.72 -12.99 -8.12
N ARG A 210 5.56 -13.28 -9.41
CA ARG A 210 4.31 -13.87 -9.92
C ARG A 210 3.94 -15.20 -9.25
N PRO A 211 4.83 -16.18 -9.10
CA PRO A 211 4.48 -17.40 -8.39
C PRO A 211 3.99 -17.15 -6.96
N VAL A 212 4.60 -16.19 -6.28
CA VAL A 212 4.21 -15.81 -4.93
C VAL A 212 2.84 -15.10 -4.91
N LEU A 213 2.52 -14.30 -5.92
CA LEU A 213 1.18 -13.69 -6.04
C LEU A 213 0.11 -14.71 -6.37
N ASP A 214 0.42 -15.72 -7.18
CA ASP A 214 -0.50 -16.82 -7.50
C ASP A 214 -0.79 -17.68 -6.25
N GLU A 215 0.21 -17.95 -5.44
CA GLU A 215 0.03 -18.61 -4.14
C GLU A 215 -0.79 -17.73 -3.17
N LEU A 216 -0.48 -16.44 -3.09
CA LEU A 216 -1.20 -15.49 -2.24
C LEU A 216 -2.68 -15.42 -2.63
N MET A 217 -2.97 -15.38 -3.92
CA MET A 217 -4.34 -15.39 -4.43
C MET A 217 -5.09 -16.64 -3.95
N LYS A 218 -4.50 -17.81 -4.12
CA LYS A 218 -5.09 -19.08 -3.66
C LYS A 218 -5.34 -19.06 -2.15
N GLU A 219 -4.36 -18.58 -1.38
CA GLU A 219 -4.49 -18.48 0.08
C GLU A 219 -5.62 -17.54 0.52
N LEU A 220 -5.90 -16.46 -0.24
CA LEU A 220 -6.94 -15.50 0.11
C LEU A 220 -8.36 -15.95 -0.29
N ILE A 221 -8.50 -16.80 -1.30
CA ILE A 221 -9.80 -17.23 -1.82
C ILE A 221 -10.28 -18.53 -1.14
N LEU A 222 -9.35 -19.35 -0.63
CA LEU A 222 -9.67 -20.56 0.16
C LEU A 222 -10.24 -20.18 1.53
#